data_6d6fd7380bfa84904beb2627bf7b2a7d
#
_entry.id   6d6fd7380bfa84904beb2627bf7b2a7d
#
_cell.length_a   1.000
_cell.length_b   1.000
_cell.length_c   1.000
_cell.angle_alpha   90.00
_cell.angle_beta   90.00
_cell.angle_gamma   90.00
#
_symmetry.space_group_name_H-M   'P 1'
#
loop_
_entity.id
_entity.type
_entity.pdbx_description
1 polymer ?
#
loop_
_entity_poly.entity_id
_entity_poly.type
_entity_poly.pdbx_seq_one_letter_code
_entity_poly.pdbx_strand_id
1 'polypeptide(L)'
;MLKVDGIDVNIGATPILRSISLEVPNGSMCGLIGRNGAGKTTFMRAVMGALDARAGAMEFEGNTLHDAPAHQRAHLGIGFMPEDRRLVPQLTSEENILLPTWTTKIERSKERLEWIYELMPEVREFRNRGATELSGGQQKFVAFARALMVGTKLLMLDEPSEGIAPVFAQRMVEIMKSLKEEGESVLVAESNDKHIKDLLDQTFVIERGSIISS
;
A
#
# COMPACT_ATOMS: atom_id res chain seq x y z
N MET A 1 5.63 14.10 -5.42
CA MET A 1 4.77 13.48 -4.42
C MET A 1 5.52 12.71 -3.36
N LEU A 2 5.87 11.42 -3.52
CA LEU A 2 6.81 10.73 -2.62
C LEU A 2 8.21 10.79 -3.23
N LYS A 3 9.17 11.32 -2.48
CA LYS A 3 10.59 11.33 -2.84
C LYS A 3 11.37 10.62 -1.76
N VAL A 4 12.22 9.71 -2.16
CA VAL A 4 13.12 8.96 -1.29
C VAL A 4 14.51 9.07 -1.86
N ASP A 5 15.47 9.51 -1.05
CA ASP A 5 16.85 9.74 -1.47
C ASP A 5 17.82 9.09 -0.48
N GLY A 6 18.51 8.05 -0.94
CA GLY A 6 19.62 7.39 -0.26
C GLY A 6 19.27 6.77 1.11
N ILE A 7 18.07 6.23 1.30
CA ILE A 7 17.71 5.66 2.61
C ILE A 7 18.40 4.32 2.87
N ASP A 8 18.89 4.17 4.09
CA ASP A 8 19.37 2.91 4.66
C ASP A 8 18.41 2.43 5.76
N VAL A 9 18.05 1.14 5.75
CA VAL A 9 17.20 0.55 6.79
C VAL A 9 17.80 -0.74 7.29
N ASN A 10 17.87 -0.87 8.63
CA ASN A 10 18.31 -2.10 9.29
C ASN A 10 17.16 -2.74 10.06
N ILE A 11 17.18 -4.07 10.15
CA ILE A 11 16.37 -4.83 11.11
C ILE A 11 17.34 -5.43 12.13
N GLY A 12 17.31 -4.89 13.35
CA GLY A 12 18.33 -5.16 14.34
C GLY A 12 19.73 -4.71 13.86
N ALA A 13 20.69 -5.64 13.79
CA ALA A 13 22.03 -5.39 13.28
C ALA A 13 22.19 -5.63 11.75
N THR A 14 21.15 -6.18 11.10
CA THR A 14 21.23 -6.59 9.71
C THR A 14 20.79 -5.46 8.77
N PRO A 15 21.65 -4.97 7.86
CA PRO A 15 21.25 -4.01 6.85
C PRO A 15 20.37 -4.70 5.79
N ILE A 16 19.16 -4.17 5.61
CA ILE A 16 18.18 -4.68 4.65
C ILE A 16 18.09 -3.78 3.43
N LEU A 17 18.00 -2.46 3.62
CA LEU A 17 18.01 -1.50 2.50
C LEU A 17 19.30 -0.72 2.51
N ARG A 18 19.82 -0.46 1.30
CA ARG A 18 21.11 0.22 1.07
C ARG A 18 20.94 1.28 0.01
N SER A 19 21.03 2.54 0.43
CA SER A 19 20.97 3.73 -0.42
C SER A 19 19.82 3.69 -1.44
N ILE A 20 18.61 3.37 -0.96
CA ILE A 20 17.42 3.34 -1.81
C ILE A 20 17.02 4.75 -2.18
N SER A 21 16.94 5.01 -3.49
CA SER A 21 16.39 6.25 -4.05
C SER A 21 15.32 5.92 -5.08
N LEU A 22 14.15 6.55 -4.95
CA LEU A 22 13.07 6.49 -5.94
C LEU A 22 12.12 7.67 -5.77
N GLU A 23 11.36 7.96 -6.82
CA GLU A 23 10.31 8.98 -6.80
C GLU A 23 9.00 8.40 -7.36
N VAL A 24 7.89 8.63 -6.63
CA VAL A 24 6.54 8.33 -7.11
C VAL A 24 5.85 9.65 -7.44
N PRO A 25 5.65 9.99 -8.71
CA PRO A 25 4.96 11.21 -9.12
C PRO A 25 3.47 11.19 -8.74
N ASN A 26 2.85 12.38 -8.70
CA ASN A 26 1.38 12.47 -8.55
C ASN A 26 0.68 11.82 -9.74
N GLY A 27 -0.42 11.10 -9.47
CA GLY A 27 -1.25 10.47 -10.49
C GLY A 27 -0.57 9.33 -11.25
N SER A 28 0.57 8.81 -10.75
CA SER A 28 1.29 7.72 -11.38
C SER A 28 1.07 6.38 -10.68
N MET A 29 1.13 5.31 -11.45
CA MET A 29 1.18 3.94 -10.94
C MET A 29 2.61 3.41 -11.09
N CYS A 30 3.32 3.27 -9.97
CA CYS A 30 4.70 2.80 -9.92
C CYS A 30 4.78 1.38 -9.37
N GLY A 31 5.65 0.57 -9.96
CA GLY A 31 5.97 -0.78 -9.50
C GLY A 31 7.29 -0.85 -8.75
N LEU A 32 7.33 -1.49 -7.58
CA LEU A 32 8.55 -1.90 -6.89
C LEU A 32 8.70 -3.42 -7.03
N ILE A 33 9.43 -3.85 -8.04
CA ILE A 33 9.49 -5.25 -8.46
C ILE A 33 10.77 -5.90 -7.94
N GLY A 34 10.65 -7.08 -7.33
CA GLY A 34 11.79 -7.84 -6.85
C GLY A 34 11.40 -9.12 -6.15
N ARG A 35 12.29 -10.10 -6.12
CA ARG A 35 12.06 -11.41 -5.49
C ARG A 35 11.71 -11.29 -4.02
N ASN A 36 11.09 -12.33 -3.46
CA ASN A 36 10.85 -12.42 -2.01
C ASN A 36 12.18 -12.26 -1.25
N GLY A 37 12.16 -11.42 -0.20
CA GLY A 37 13.38 -11.05 0.54
C GLY A 37 14.24 -9.95 -0.09
N ALA A 38 13.86 -9.36 -1.24
CA ALA A 38 14.63 -8.29 -1.87
C ALA A 38 14.59 -6.95 -1.08
N GLY A 39 13.60 -6.75 -0.18
CA GLY A 39 13.48 -5.55 0.64
C GLY A 39 12.20 -4.73 0.41
N LYS A 40 11.27 -5.17 -0.46
CA LYS A 40 10.02 -4.46 -0.80
C LYS A 40 9.19 -4.07 0.42
N THR A 41 8.79 -5.06 1.23
CA THR A 41 8.03 -4.87 2.48
C THR A 41 8.78 -3.96 3.46
N THR A 42 10.11 -4.10 3.54
CA THR A 42 10.96 -3.25 4.40
C THR A 42 10.89 -1.80 3.94
N PHE A 43 10.95 -1.55 2.64
CA PHE A 43 10.80 -0.23 2.06
C PHE A 43 9.41 0.37 2.38
N MET A 44 8.33 -0.37 2.11
CA MET A 44 6.97 0.07 2.41
C MET A 44 6.80 0.43 3.91
N ARG A 45 7.33 -0.42 4.80
CA ARG A 45 7.30 -0.18 6.26
C ARG A 45 8.14 1.02 6.68
N ALA A 46 9.26 1.28 6.02
CA ALA A 46 10.08 2.47 6.27
C ALA A 46 9.33 3.74 5.85
N VAL A 47 8.69 3.76 4.68
CA VAL A 47 7.85 4.88 4.24
C VAL A 47 6.68 5.10 5.21
N MET A 48 6.10 4.05 5.79
CA MET A 48 5.04 4.16 6.80
C MET A 48 5.56 4.48 8.22
N GLY A 49 6.88 4.57 8.43
CA GLY A 49 7.46 4.84 9.75
C GLY A 49 7.35 3.70 10.76
N ALA A 50 7.08 2.49 10.26
CA ALA A 50 7.12 1.27 11.08
C ALA A 50 8.54 0.71 11.24
N LEU A 51 9.47 1.20 10.44
CA LEU A 51 10.90 0.96 10.53
C LEU A 51 11.63 2.29 10.34
N ASP A 52 12.68 2.50 11.13
CA ASP A 52 13.47 3.72 11.06
C ASP A 52 14.46 3.66 9.89
N ALA A 53 14.48 4.70 9.07
CA ALA A 53 15.57 4.94 8.14
C ALA A 53 16.73 5.60 8.89
N ARG A 54 17.96 5.03 8.75
CA ARG A 54 19.16 5.51 9.45
C ARG A 54 19.91 6.61 8.72
N ALA A 55 19.71 6.70 7.41
CA ALA A 55 20.34 7.70 6.55
C ALA A 55 19.36 8.10 5.44
N GLY A 56 19.76 9.10 4.66
CA GLY A 56 18.97 9.61 3.55
C GLY A 56 17.81 10.49 3.96
N ALA A 57 16.94 10.77 3.00
CA ALA A 57 15.77 11.63 3.20
C ALA A 57 14.52 11.00 2.60
N MET A 58 13.37 11.26 3.22
CA MET A 58 12.05 10.93 2.69
C MET A 58 11.16 12.15 2.80
N GLU A 59 10.51 12.49 1.69
CA GLU A 59 9.58 13.62 1.59
C GLU A 59 8.29 13.17 0.93
N PHE A 60 7.16 13.63 1.46
CA PHE A 60 5.84 13.40 0.89
C PHE A 60 5.05 14.71 0.87
N GLU A 61 4.66 15.17 -0.33
CA GLU A 61 3.91 16.42 -0.52
C GLU A 61 4.56 17.62 0.18
N GLY A 62 5.89 17.73 0.09
CA GLY A 62 6.65 18.80 0.76
C GLY A 62 6.85 18.61 2.26
N ASN A 63 6.34 17.53 2.84
CA ASN A 63 6.54 17.23 4.26
C ASN A 63 7.64 16.19 4.44
N THR A 64 8.59 16.48 5.32
CA THR A 64 9.62 15.50 5.72
C THR A 64 8.99 14.35 6.48
N LEU A 65 9.18 13.12 5.99
CA LEU A 65 8.68 11.92 6.66
C LEU A 65 9.64 11.40 7.73
N HIS A 66 10.91 11.82 7.71
CA HIS A 66 11.94 11.26 8.59
C HIS A 66 11.56 11.35 10.07
N ASP A 67 11.09 12.50 10.51
CA ASP A 67 10.70 12.76 11.90
C ASP A 67 9.21 12.54 12.18
N ALA A 68 8.41 12.23 11.14
CA ALA A 68 6.99 12.01 11.30
C ALA A 68 6.71 10.60 11.83
N PRO A 69 6.10 10.44 13.01
CA PRO A 69 5.76 9.13 13.55
C PRO A 69 4.73 8.43 12.67
N ALA A 70 4.73 7.09 12.69
CA ALA A 70 3.90 6.25 11.81
C ALA A 70 2.41 6.65 11.77
N HIS A 71 1.82 6.97 12.93
CA HIS A 71 0.40 7.36 13.00
C HIS A 71 0.10 8.68 12.27
N GLN A 72 1.06 9.60 12.17
CA GLN A 72 0.88 10.86 11.44
C GLN A 72 0.94 10.68 9.93
N ARG A 73 1.64 9.66 9.43
CA ARG A 73 1.77 9.43 7.97
C ARG A 73 0.44 9.05 7.33
N ALA A 74 -0.42 8.36 8.05
CA ALA A 74 -1.80 8.12 7.62
C ALA A 74 -2.59 9.44 7.47
N HIS A 75 -2.39 10.40 8.38
CA HIS A 75 -3.03 11.72 8.30
C HIS A 75 -2.57 12.55 7.09
N LEU A 76 -1.41 12.25 6.50
CA LEU A 76 -0.95 12.88 5.27
C LEU A 76 -1.67 12.35 4.02
N GLY A 77 -2.49 11.30 4.15
CA GLY A 77 -3.21 10.67 3.05
C GLY A 77 -2.46 9.49 2.42
N ILE A 78 -1.54 8.86 3.16
CA ILE A 78 -0.86 7.64 2.72
C ILE A 78 -1.64 6.42 3.22
N GLY A 79 -2.22 5.64 2.31
CA GLY A 79 -2.83 4.34 2.60
C GLY A 79 -1.84 3.21 2.39
N PHE A 80 -1.88 2.20 3.26
CA PHE A 80 -1.01 1.05 3.15
C PHE A 80 -1.77 -0.26 3.33
N MET A 81 -1.66 -1.14 2.35
CA MET A 81 -2.11 -2.53 2.41
C MET A 81 -0.89 -3.42 2.62
N PRO A 82 -0.68 -4.00 3.82
CA PRO A 82 0.40 -4.95 4.05
C PRO A 82 0.07 -6.32 3.46
N GLU A 83 1.10 -7.10 3.11
CA GLU A 83 1.01 -8.47 2.60
C GLU A 83 0.17 -9.38 3.52
N ASP A 84 0.36 -9.28 4.84
CA ASP A 84 -0.28 -10.10 5.87
C ASP A 84 -1.68 -9.62 6.29
N ARG A 85 -2.30 -8.71 5.52
CA ARG A 85 -3.67 -8.17 5.66
C ARG A 85 -3.92 -7.41 6.95
N ARG A 86 -3.52 -7.91 8.12
CA ARG A 86 -3.65 -7.32 9.47
C ARG A 86 -5.06 -6.83 9.78
N LEU A 87 -6.07 -7.62 9.45
CA LEU A 87 -7.44 -7.34 9.88
C LEU A 87 -7.56 -7.59 11.39
N VAL A 88 -8.41 -6.80 12.04
CA VAL A 88 -8.78 -7.00 13.45
C VAL A 88 -9.86 -8.10 13.49
N PRO A 89 -9.59 -9.27 14.10
CA PRO A 89 -10.47 -10.42 14.03
C PRO A 89 -11.86 -10.21 14.63
N GLN A 90 -11.95 -9.33 15.63
CA GLN A 90 -13.17 -9.03 16.38
C GLN A 90 -14.10 -8.04 15.66
N LEU A 91 -13.62 -7.41 14.60
CA LEU A 91 -14.36 -6.41 13.83
C LEU A 91 -14.98 -7.04 12.59
N THR A 92 -16.11 -6.49 12.16
CA THR A 92 -16.68 -6.76 10.84
C THR A 92 -15.79 -6.24 9.72
N SER A 93 -16.12 -6.60 8.48
CA SER A 93 -15.41 -6.08 7.29
C SER A 93 -15.51 -4.56 7.21
N GLU A 94 -16.71 -3.98 7.39
CA GLU A 94 -16.92 -2.53 7.36
C GLU A 94 -16.19 -1.83 8.49
N GLU A 95 -16.22 -2.35 9.70
CA GLU A 95 -15.48 -1.78 10.83
C GLU A 95 -13.96 -1.82 10.60
N ASN A 96 -13.43 -2.88 9.99
CA ASN A 96 -12.03 -2.95 9.57
C ASN A 96 -11.68 -1.88 8.54
N ILE A 97 -12.56 -1.61 7.57
CA ILE A 97 -12.38 -0.56 6.56
C ILE A 97 -12.40 0.82 7.23
N LEU A 98 -13.33 1.04 8.14
CA LEU A 98 -13.51 2.31 8.84
C LEU A 98 -12.50 2.55 9.98
N LEU A 99 -11.79 1.50 10.44
CA LEU A 99 -10.86 1.59 11.57
C LEU A 99 -9.90 2.79 11.51
N PRO A 100 -9.27 3.14 10.36
CA PRO A 100 -8.41 4.30 10.28
C PRO A 100 -9.13 5.63 10.57
N THR A 101 -10.42 5.73 10.27
CA THR A 101 -11.20 6.96 10.47
C THR A 101 -11.44 7.29 11.95
N TRP A 102 -11.25 6.30 12.84
CA TRP A 102 -11.40 6.53 14.29
C TRP A 102 -10.30 7.40 14.87
N THR A 103 -9.16 7.43 14.22
CA THR A 103 -7.98 8.20 14.66
C THR A 103 -7.60 9.31 13.69
N THR A 104 -7.92 9.16 12.41
CA THR A 104 -7.67 10.17 11.37
C THR A 104 -8.97 10.96 11.11
N LYS A 105 -8.83 12.28 11.02
CA LYS A 105 -9.96 13.14 10.60
C LYS A 105 -10.09 13.09 9.08
N ILE A 106 -10.61 11.98 8.56
CA ILE A 106 -10.93 11.87 7.14
C ILE A 106 -12.25 12.58 6.90
N GLU A 107 -12.18 13.72 6.25
CA GLU A 107 -13.37 14.42 5.77
C GLU A 107 -14.13 13.53 4.80
N ARG A 108 -15.48 13.54 4.89
CA ARG A 108 -16.38 12.76 4.03
C ARG A 108 -16.10 11.24 4.03
N SER A 109 -15.81 10.68 5.20
CA SER A 109 -15.55 9.24 5.33
C SER A 109 -16.71 8.37 4.83
N LYS A 110 -17.95 8.84 4.91
CA LYS A 110 -19.13 8.13 4.38
C LYS A 110 -19.14 8.12 2.84
N GLU A 111 -18.89 9.24 2.21
CA GLU A 111 -18.78 9.33 0.74
C GLU A 111 -17.60 8.50 0.23
N ARG A 112 -16.48 8.50 0.97
CA ARG A 112 -15.31 7.66 0.61
C ARG A 112 -15.65 6.17 0.73
N LEU A 113 -16.42 5.77 1.75
CA LEU A 113 -16.89 4.38 1.91
C LEU A 113 -17.82 3.96 0.76
N GLU A 114 -18.77 4.82 0.38
CA GLU A 114 -19.66 4.54 -0.77
C GLU A 114 -18.87 4.41 -2.07
N TRP A 115 -17.91 5.30 -2.33
CA TRP A 115 -17.01 5.18 -3.48
C TRP A 115 -16.21 3.87 -3.47
N ILE A 116 -15.70 3.42 -2.30
CA ILE A 116 -15.04 2.12 -2.16
C ILE A 116 -16.00 0.98 -2.52
N TYR A 117 -17.27 1.08 -2.11
CA TYR A 117 -18.27 0.08 -2.43
C TYR A 117 -18.72 0.09 -3.91
N GLU A 118 -18.65 1.21 -4.57
CA GLU A 118 -18.85 1.31 -6.02
C GLU A 118 -17.68 0.67 -6.78
N LEU A 119 -16.46 0.92 -6.35
CA LEU A 119 -15.25 0.31 -6.91
C LEU A 119 -15.15 -1.19 -6.63
N MET A 120 -15.58 -1.63 -5.45
CA MET A 120 -15.48 -3.00 -4.92
C MET A 120 -16.84 -3.49 -4.40
N PRO A 121 -17.85 -3.74 -5.28
CA PRO A 121 -19.19 -4.14 -4.86
C PRO A 121 -19.21 -5.44 -4.03
N GLU A 122 -18.29 -6.35 -4.32
CA GLU A 122 -18.11 -7.59 -3.58
C GLU A 122 -17.80 -7.35 -2.09
N VAL A 123 -17.08 -6.29 -1.74
CA VAL A 123 -16.80 -5.95 -0.33
C VAL A 123 -18.07 -5.51 0.39
N ARG A 124 -18.96 -4.81 -0.31
CA ARG A 124 -20.26 -4.41 0.21
C ARG A 124 -21.15 -5.62 0.59
N GLU A 125 -21.08 -6.69 -0.20
CA GLU A 125 -21.88 -7.91 0.03
C GLU A 125 -21.57 -8.58 1.38
N PHE A 126 -20.30 -8.55 1.79
CA PHE A 126 -19.88 -9.16 3.04
C PHE A 126 -19.49 -8.15 4.14
N ARG A 127 -19.93 -6.88 4.03
CA ARG A 127 -19.55 -5.83 4.97
C ARG A 127 -19.85 -6.13 6.44
N ASN A 128 -20.92 -6.87 6.72
CA ASN A 128 -21.36 -7.23 8.07
C ASN A 128 -20.70 -8.52 8.59
N ARG A 129 -19.92 -9.24 7.78
CA ARG A 129 -19.24 -10.47 8.20
C ARG A 129 -18.00 -10.15 9.00
N GLY A 130 -17.78 -10.95 10.05
CA GLY A 130 -16.55 -10.89 10.84
C GLY A 130 -15.31 -11.20 10.00
N ALA A 131 -14.18 -10.59 10.32
CA ALA A 131 -12.94 -10.79 9.57
C ALA A 131 -12.50 -12.27 9.54
N THR A 132 -12.82 -13.04 10.58
CA THR A 132 -12.50 -14.48 10.67
C THR A 132 -13.39 -15.37 9.83
N GLU A 133 -14.55 -14.87 9.38
CA GLU A 133 -15.50 -15.60 8.53
C GLU A 133 -15.20 -15.45 7.04
N LEU A 134 -14.21 -14.64 6.70
CA LEU A 134 -13.82 -14.35 5.33
C LEU A 134 -12.78 -15.33 4.81
N SER A 135 -12.89 -15.68 3.52
CA SER A 135 -11.80 -16.36 2.81
C SER A 135 -10.56 -15.47 2.73
N GLY A 136 -9.39 -16.07 2.47
CA GLY A 136 -8.13 -15.31 2.34
C GLY A 136 -8.19 -14.22 1.27
N GLY A 137 -8.85 -14.45 0.14
CA GLY A 137 -9.06 -13.44 -0.90
C GLY A 137 -9.99 -12.31 -0.45
N GLN A 138 -11.10 -12.65 0.22
CA GLN A 138 -12.01 -11.65 0.80
C GLN A 138 -11.31 -10.78 1.85
N GLN A 139 -10.47 -11.38 2.71
CA GLN A 139 -9.67 -10.63 3.67
C GLN A 139 -8.70 -9.65 2.98
N LYS A 140 -8.07 -10.05 1.84
CA LYS A 140 -7.24 -9.13 1.06
C LYS A 140 -8.03 -7.96 0.50
N PHE A 141 -9.25 -8.18 0.01
CA PHE A 141 -10.13 -7.10 -0.44
C PHE A 141 -10.50 -6.14 0.68
N VAL A 142 -10.79 -6.64 1.88
CA VAL A 142 -11.05 -5.76 3.04
C VAL A 142 -9.79 -4.96 3.42
N ALA A 143 -8.61 -5.58 3.39
CA ALA A 143 -7.35 -4.88 3.65
C ALA A 143 -7.06 -3.81 2.60
N PHE A 144 -7.36 -4.08 1.32
CA PHE A 144 -7.26 -3.12 0.24
C PHE A 144 -8.24 -1.96 0.43
N ALA A 145 -9.51 -2.25 0.67
CA ALA A 145 -10.55 -1.25 0.94
C ALA A 145 -10.18 -0.36 2.15
N ARG A 146 -9.61 -0.94 3.22
CA ARG A 146 -9.09 -0.18 4.36
C ARG A 146 -7.94 0.74 3.97
N ALA A 147 -7.04 0.30 3.11
CA ALA A 147 -5.97 1.15 2.60
C ALA A 147 -6.52 2.30 1.75
N LEU A 148 -7.52 2.05 0.90
CA LEU A 148 -8.22 3.06 0.12
C LEU A 148 -8.91 4.10 0.99
N MET A 149 -9.44 3.71 2.16
CA MET A 149 -10.10 4.64 3.08
C MET A 149 -9.17 5.77 3.52
N VAL A 150 -7.88 5.48 3.72
CA VAL A 150 -6.85 6.44 4.16
C VAL A 150 -6.05 7.02 3.00
N GLY A 151 -5.80 6.20 1.97
CA GLY A 151 -4.97 6.54 0.82
C GLY A 151 -5.64 7.54 -0.10
N THR A 152 -5.83 8.75 0.36
CA THR A 152 -6.46 9.85 -0.41
C THR A 152 -5.48 10.58 -1.31
N LYS A 153 -4.18 10.31 -1.18
CA LYS A 153 -3.12 10.89 -2.01
C LYS A 153 -2.16 9.84 -2.55
N LEU A 154 -1.78 8.85 -1.74
CA LEU A 154 -0.90 7.76 -2.14
C LEU A 154 -1.43 6.44 -1.57
N LEU A 155 -1.60 5.46 -2.42
CA LEU A 155 -1.90 4.09 -2.05
C LEU A 155 -0.65 3.23 -2.21
N MET A 156 -0.23 2.54 -1.16
CA MET A 156 0.86 1.58 -1.18
C MET A 156 0.32 0.17 -0.97
N LEU A 157 0.63 -0.73 -1.90
CA LEU A 157 0.15 -2.11 -1.93
C LEU A 157 1.34 -3.08 -1.88
N ASP A 158 1.39 -3.90 -0.83
CA ASP A 158 2.46 -4.88 -0.62
C ASP A 158 1.95 -6.28 -0.98
N GLU A 159 2.41 -6.83 -2.12
CA GLU A 159 2.04 -8.14 -2.67
C GLU A 159 0.50 -8.35 -2.72
N PRO A 160 -0.26 -7.45 -3.38
CA PRO A 160 -1.72 -7.51 -3.35
C PRO A 160 -2.27 -8.81 -3.96
N SER A 161 -1.59 -9.38 -4.95
CA SER A 161 -2.04 -10.59 -5.66
C SER A 161 -1.48 -11.89 -5.07
N GLU A 162 -0.55 -11.83 -4.10
CA GLU A 162 0.08 -13.04 -3.56
C GLU A 162 -0.86 -13.85 -2.65
N GLY A 163 -0.83 -15.17 -2.79
CA GLY A 163 -1.54 -16.10 -1.92
C GLY A 163 -3.07 -16.08 -2.04
N ILE A 164 -3.61 -15.61 -3.16
CA ILE A 164 -5.04 -15.63 -3.48
C ILE A 164 -5.32 -16.39 -4.78
N ALA A 165 -6.56 -16.87 -4.94
CA ALA A 165 -6.96 -17.56 -6.16
C ALA A 165 -6.88 -16.62 -7.39
N PRO A 166 -6.59 -17.14 -8.61
CA PRO A 166 -6.40 -16.33 -9.79
C PRO A 166 -7.54 -15.35 -10.10
N VAL A 167 -8.78 -15.73 -9.84
CA VAL A 167 -9.95 -14.85 -10.03
C VAL A 167 -9.89 -13.60 -9.15
N PHE A 168 -9.42 -13.72 -7.92
CA PHE A 168 -9.24 -12.58 -7.03
C PHE A 168 -8.04 -11.72 -7.45
N ALA A 169 -6.94 -12.36 -7.90
CA ALA A 169 -5.78 -11.63 -8.42
C ALA A 169 -6.15 -10.81 -9.66
N GLN A 170 -6.91 -11.37 -10.58
CA GLN A 170 -7.41 -10.66 -11.76
C GLN A 170 -8.30 -9.48 -11.35
N ARG A 171 -9.21 -9.68 -10.39
CA ARG A 171 -10.07 -8.61 -9.89
C ARG A 171 -9.27 -7.47 -9.25
N MET A 172 -8.17 -7.78 -8.53
CA MET A 172 -7.25 -6.77 -8.01
C MET A 172 -6.63 -5.90 -9.13
N VAL A 173 -6.24 -6.55 -10.23
CA VAL A 173 -5.70 -5.84 -11.42
C VAL A 173 -6.75 -4.90 -12.02
N GLU A 174 -8.01 -5.35 -12.13
CA GLU A 174 -9.12 -4.51 -12.62
C GLU A 174 -9.35 -3.29 -11.73
N ILE A 175 -9.33 -3.46 -10.40
CA ILE A 175 -9.45 -2.36 -9.44
C ILE A 175 -8.27 -1.38 -9.60
N MET A 176 -7.04 -1.87 -9.68
CA MET A 176 -5.87 -1.03 -9.92
C MET A 176 -5.97 -0.26 -11.24
N LYS A 177 -6.53 -0.88 -12.29
CA LYS A 177 -6.78 -0.21 -13.57
C LYS A 177 -7.77 0.96 -13.41
N SER A 178 -8.87 0.75 -12.71
CA SER A 178 -9.83 1.83 -12.41
C SER A 178 -9.18 2.96 -11.63
N LEU A 179 -8.36 2.66 -10.62
CA LEU A 179 -7.61 3.67 -9.86
C LEU A 179 -6.66 4.48 -10.76
N LYS A 180 -5.99 3.82 -11.70
CA LYS A 180 -5.14 4.51 -12.68
C LYS A 180 -5.94 5.44 -13.58
N GLU A 181 -7.09 4.99 -14.07
CA GLU A 181 -7.99 5.78 -14.92
C GLU A 181 -8.55 7.00 -14.18
N GLU A 182 -8.74 6.91 -12.88
CA GLU A 182 -9.14 8.02 -11.99
C GLU A 182 -7.97 8.95 -11.61
N GLY A 183 -6.73 8.62 -12.00
CA GLY A 183 -5.53 9.41 -11.71
C GLY A 183 -5.02 9.27 -10.28
N GLU A 184 -5.38 8.20 -9.59
CA GLU A 184 -4.89 7.91 -8.24
C GLU A 184 -3.40 7.53 -8.28
N SER A 185 -2.65 7.95 -7.25
CA SER A 185 -1.23 7.62 -7.14
C SER A 185 -1.05 6.30 -6.41
N VAL A 186 -0.37 5.36 -7.03
CA VAL A 186 -0.20 4.00 -6.49
C VAL A 186 1.26 3.57 -6.55
N LEU A 187 1.77 3.02 -5.46
CA LEU A 187 3.02 2.26 -5.43
C LEU A 187 2.70 0.81 -5.09
N VAL A 188 2.87 -0.09 -6.05
CA VAL A 188 2.61 -1.51 -5.87
C VAL A 188 3.92 -2.29 -5.81
N ALA A 189 4.13 -3.06 -4.74
CA ALA A 189 5.24 -4.00 -4.63
C ALA A 189 4.78 -5.39 -5.04
N GLU A 190 5.50 -6.04 -5.95
CA GLU A 190 5.21 -7.38 -6.43
C GLU A 190 6.49 -8.19 -6.67
N SER A 191 6.38 -9.51 -6.55
CA SER A 191 7.50 -10.43 -6.84
C SER A 191 7.81 -10.50 -8.34
N ASN A 192 6.83 -10.22 -9.20
CA ASN A 192 6.96 -10.07 -10.65
C ASN A 192 5.84 -9.17 -11.17
N ASP A 193 6.08 -8.55 -12.32
CA ASP A 193 5.17 -7.58 -12.94
C ASP A 193 4.18 -8.16 -13.96
N LYS A 194 4.15 -9.49 -14.17
CA LYS A 194 3.42 -10.14 -15.29
C LYS A 194 1.97 -9.71 -15.45
N HIS A 195 1.27 -9.48 -14.34
CA HIS A 195 -0.15 -9.15 -14.36
C HIS A 195 -0.45 -7.65 -14.35
N ILE A 196 0.54 -6.83 -13.97
CA ILE A 196 0.37 -5.39 -13.77
C ILE A 196 1.26 -4.53 -14.68
N LYS A 197 2.14 -5.14 -15.47
CA LYS A 197 3.15 -4.44 -16.29
C LYS A 197 2.55 -3.34 -17.15
N ASP A 198 1.42 -3.61 -17.81
CA ASP A 198 0.76 -2.66 -18.70
C ASP A 198 0.07 -1.51 -17.93
N LEU A 199 -0.06 -1.63 -16.61
CA LEU A 199 -0.59 -0.58 -15.74
C LEU A 199 0.49 0.37 -15.23
N LEU A 200 1.75 -0.08 -15.19
CA LEU A 200 2.84 0.69 -14.58
C LEU A 200 3.32 1.80 -15.51
N ASP A 201 3.41 3.02 -14.97
CA ASP A 201 4.04 4.16 -15.64
C ASP A 201 5.57 4.13 -15.44
N GLN A 202 6.01 3.60 -14.30
CA GLN A 202 7.42 3.44 -13.95
C GLN A 202 7.61 2.17 -13.12
N THR A 203 8.76 1.51 -13.31
CA THR A 203 9.12 0.29 -12.59
C THR A 203 10.48 0.45 -11.94
N PHE A 204 10.56 0.25 -10.64
CA PHE A 204 11.80 0.15 -9.88
C PHE A 204 12.09 -1.32 -9.60
N VAL A 205 13.27 -1.79 -10.00
CA VAL A 205 13.69 -3.17 -9.70
C VAL A 205 14.59 -3.16 -8.48
N ILE A 206 14.14 -3.86 -7.43
CA ILE A 206 14.90 -3.99 -6.18
C ILE A 206 15.52 -5.38 -6.07
N GLU A 207 16.81 -5.43 -5.80
CA GLU A 207 17.57 -6.65 -5.52
C GLU A 207 18.50 -6.44 -4.33
N ARG A 208 18.44 -7.38 -3.36
CA ARG A 208 19.33 -7.38 -2.17
C ARG A 208 19.39 -6.02 -1.44
N GLY A 209 18.26 -5.35 -1.39
CA GLY A 209 18.12 -4.07 -0.69
C GLY A 209 18.60 -2.84 -1.46
N SER A 210 18.85 -2.94 -2.76
CA SER A 210 19.24 -1.81 -3.61
C SER A 210 18.37 -1.74 -4.87
N ILE A 211 18.12 -0.54 -5.39
CA ILE A 211 17.48 -0.35 -6.70
C ILE A 211 18.55 -0.57 -7.77
N ILE A 212 18.28 -1.49 -8.71
CA ILE A 212 19.21 -1.84 -9.79
C ILE A 212 18.80 -1.31 -11.17
N SER A 213 17.53 -0.94 -11.32
CA SER A 213 17.00 -0.23 -12.49
C SER A 213 15.72 0.54 -12.16
N SER A 214 15.45 1.59 -12.91
CA SER A 214 14.27 2.45 -12.82
C SER A 214 13.83 2.91 -14.22
#